data_ad3a652f01512d1b966021a1a5a015dc
#
_entry.id   ad3a652f01512d1b966021a1a5a015dc
#
_cell.length_a   1.000
_cell.length_b   1.000
_cell.length_c   1.000
_cell.angle_alpha   90.00
_cell.angle_beta   90.00
_cell.angle_gamma   90.00
#
_symmetry.space_group_name_H-M   'P 1'
#
loop_
_entity.id
_entity.type
_entity.pdbx_description
1 polymer ?
#
loop_
_entity_poly.entity_id
_entity_poly.type
_entity_poly.pdbx_seq_one_letter_code
_entity_poly.pdbx_strand_id
1 'polypeptide(L)'
;LEVNNRESLRPYMIGIHLGHKYAENLTKGMKVTKIGDDVQLVRMLEFGSIDIAILIEMDALMAMKETNLKIIQLEPAVSSFPLFFYFHKKNMEYIPEMEKSIQDMVASGRSKEIQSYMLKKELEIEPSIQ
;
A
#
# COMPACT_ATOMS: atom_id res chain seq x y z
N LEU A 1 -18.06 -3.25 -8.61
CA LEU A 1 -17.59 -3.84 -7.36
C LEU A 1 -17.96 -2.93 -6.20
N GLU A 2 -18.70 -3.45 -5.21
CA GLU A 2 -18.99 -2.72 -3.97
C GLU A 2 -18.24 -3.42 -2.83
N VAL A 3 -17.20 -2.78 -2.33
CA VAL A 3 -16.39 -3.27 -1.20
C VAL A 3 -16.54 -2.27 -0.06
N ASN A 4 -17.43 -2.56 0.88
CA ASN A 4 -17.75 -1.67 1.99
C ASN A 4 -17.18 -2.15 3.34
N ASN A 5 -16.77 -3.41 3.42
CA ASN A 5 -16.21 -4.02 4.61
C ASN A 5 -15.50 -5.35 4.26
N ARG A 6 -14.87 -5.97 5.25
CA ARG A 6 -14.16 -7.23 5.10
C ARG A 6 -15.03 -8.36 4.50
N GLU A 7 -16.27 -8.49 4.94
CA GLU A 7 -17.16 -9.59 4.49
C GLU A 7 -17.57 -9.45 3.02
N SER A 8 -17.63 -8.22 2.50
CA SER A 8 -17.92 -7.96 1.07
C SER A 8 -16.82 -8.42 0.12
N LEU A 9 -15.64 -8.77 0.64
CA LEU A 9 -14.54 -9.35 -0.13
C LEU A 9 -14.76 -10.85 -0.46
N ARG A 10 -15.59 -11.58 0.33
CA ARG A 10 -15.72 -13.04 0.22
C ARG A 10 -16.12 -13.59 -1.14
N PRO A 11 -16.99 -12.93 -1.93
CA PRO A 11 -17.40 -13.45 -3.23
C PRO A 11 -16.27 -13.45 -4.27
N TYR A 12 -15.23 -12.65 -4.03
CA TYR A 12 -14.21 -12.35 -5.03
C TYR A 12 -12.97 -13.24 -4.91
N MET A 13 -12.28 -13.44 -6.04
CA MET A 13 -10.93 -13.98 -6.09
C MET A 13 -9.94 -12.88 -5.75
N ILE A 14 -9.24 -13.01 -4.63
CA ILE A 14 -8.39 -11.96 -4.09
C ILE A 14 -6.91 -12.28 -4.34
N GLY A 15 -6.15 -11.32 -4.86
CA GLY A 15 -4.69 -11.37 -4.91
C GLY A 15 -4.08 -10.58 -3.77
N ILE A 16 -3.04 -11.10 -3.14
CA ILE A 16 -2.26 -10.41 -2.12
C ILE A 16 -0.76 -10.67 -2.30
N HIS A 17 0.05 -9.72 -1.85
CA HIS A 17 1.50 -9.93 -1.79
C HIS A 17 1.85 -10.95 -0.69
N LEU A 18 2.64 -11.95 -1.07
CA LEU A 18 3.12 -12.98 -0.15
C LEU A 18 3.97 -12.35 0.97
N GLY A 19 3.64 -12.64 2.21
CA GLY A 19 4.37 -12.12 3.37
C GLY A 19 3.80 -10.81 3.93
N HIS A 20 2.88 -10.14 3.24
CA HIS A 20 2.15 -9.01 3.81
C HIS A 20 1.14 -9.50 4.86
N LYS A 21 1.58 -9.62 6.10
CA LYS A 21 0.81 -10.21 7.22
C LYS A 21 -0.54 -9.55 7.43
N TYR A 22 -0.63 -8.25 7.20
CA TYR A 22 -1.90 -7.54 7.28
C TYR A 22 -2.92 -8.09 6.27
N ALA A 23 -2.54 -8.16 4.98
CA ALA A 23 -3.42 -8.69 3.93
C ALA A 23 -3.77 -10.17 4.16
N GLU A 24 -2.80 -10.97 4.63
CA GLU A 24 -3.04 -12.38 5.00
C GLU A 24 -4.06 -12.52 6.13
N ASN A 25 -3.98 -11.67 7.16
CA ASN A 25 -4.93 -11.67 8.29
C ASN A 25 -6.31 -11.19 7.86
N LEU A 26 -6.38 -10.11 7.06
CA LEU A 26 -7.62 -9.56 6.55
C LEU A 26 -8.40 -10.57 5.72
N THR A 27 -7.69 -11.35 4.90
CA THR A 27 -8.30 -12.30 3.95
C THR A 27 -8.39 -13.74 4.48
N LYS A 28 -8.14 -13.94 5.76
CA LYS A 28 -8.20 -15.28 6.37
C LYS A 28 -9.57 -15.94 6.15
N GLY A 29 -9.57 -17.15 5.57
CA GLY A 29 -10.79 -17.91 5.26
C GLY A 29 -11.50 -17.46 3.97
N MET A 30 -10.83 -16.71 3.11
CA MET A 30 -11.31 -16.30 1.77
C MET A 30 -10.54 -17.00 0.66
N LYS A 31 -11.01 -16.85 -0.59
CA LYS A 31 -10.30 -17.35 -1.78
C LYS A 31 -9.17 -16.38 -2.14
N VAL A 32 -7.93 -16.78 -1.88
CA VAL A 32 -6.77 -15.91 -2.01
C VAL A 32 -5.67 -16.55 -2.82
N THR A 33 -5.12 -15.79 -3.76
CA THR A 33 -3.86 -16.10 -4.46
C THR A 33 -2.75 -15.23 -3.87
N LYS A 34 -1.65 -15.86 -3.45
CA LYS A 34 -0.49 -15.17 -2.87
C LYS A 34 0.64 -15.12 -3.89
N ILE A 35 1.09 -13.94 -4.24
CA ILE A 35 2.13 -13.68 -5.23
C ILE A 35 3.23 -12.83 -4.60
N GLY A 36 4.49 -13.15 -4.87
CA GLY A 36 5.66 -12.40 -4.37
C GLY A 36 6.05 -11.20 -5.23
N ASP A 37 5.18 -10.75 -6.13
CA ASP A 37 5.46 -9.71 -7.10
C ASP A 37 4.19 -8.88 -7.38
N ASP A 38 4.25 -7.58 -7.07
CA ASP A 38 3.12 -6.67 -7.25
C ASP A 38 2.83 -6.38 -8.71
N VAL A 39 3.83 -6.39 -9.57
CA VAL A 39 3.68 -6.28 -11.03
C VAL A 39 2.84 -7.44 -11.57
N GLN A 40 3.10 -8.65 -11.10
CA GLN A 40 2.31 -9.81 -11.45
C GLN A 40 0.86 -9.70 -10.94
N LEU A 41 0.64 -9.18 -9.72
CA LEU A 41 -0.71 -8.93 -9.19
C LEU A 41 -1.50 -7.94 -10.05
N VAL A 42 -0.87 -6.85 -10.49
CA VAL A 42 -1.49 -5.86 -11.39
C VAL A 42 -1.85 -6.50 -12.74
N ARG A 43 -0.98 -7.33 -13.30
CA ARG A 43 -1.27 -8.09 -14.54
C ARG A 43 -2.43 -9.06 -14.35
N MET A 44 -2.49 -9.77 -13.23
CA MET A 44 -3.57 -10.71 -12.92
C MET A 44 -4.93 -10.02 -12.79
N LEU A 45 -4.97 -8.80 -12.25
CA LEU A 45 -6.15 -7.94 -12.24
C LEU A 45 -6.60 -7.58 -13.65
N GLU A 46 -5.70 -7.07 -14.47
CA GLU A 46 -5.98 -6.65 -15.84
C GLU A 46 -6.51 -7.81 -16.70
N PHE A 47 -5.93 -8.99 -16.53
CA PHE A 47 -6.36 -10.19 -17.28
C PHE A 47 -7.53 -10.95 -16.62
N GLY A 48 -8.10 -10.45 -15.54
CA GLY A 48 -9.25 -11.06 -14.87
C GLY A 48 -8.96 -12.40 -14.18
N SER A 49 -7.69 -12.71 -13.88
CA SER A 49 -7.31 -13.90 -13.12
C SER A 49 -7.59 -13.76 -11.63
N ILE A 50 -7.71 -12.53 -11.16
CA ILE A 50 -8.21 -12.13 -9.85
C ILE A 50 -9.17 -10.97 -10.03
N ASP A 51 -10.12 -10.82 -9.10
CA ASP A 51 -11.13 -9.76 -9.13
C ASP A 51 -10.68 -8.52 -8.37
N ILE A 52 -9.90 -8.72 -7.30
CA ILE A 52 -9.43 -7.69 -6.38
C ILE A 52 -7.97 -7.97 -6.00
N ALA A 53 -7.13 -6.94 -5.97
CA ALA A 53 -5.82 -7.01 -5.34
C ALA A 53 -5.80 -6.13 -4.08
N ILE A 54 -5.21 -6.64 -2.98
CA ILE A 54 -4.95 -5.86 -1.78
C ILE A 54 -3.46 -5.56 -1.74
N LEU A 55 -3.14 -4.32 -2.03
CA LEU A 55 -1.78 -3.81 -2.17
C LEU A 55 -1.56 -2.59 -1.27
N ILE A 56 -0.31 -2.30 -0.97
CA ILE A 56 0.07 -0.99 -0.45
C ILE A 56 -0.05 0.01 -1.61
N GLU A 57 -0.66 1.16 -1.36
CA GLU A 57 -0.95 2.16 -2.41
C GLU A 57 0.27 2.50 -3.27
N MET A 58 1.42 2.76 -2.62
CA MET A 58 2.64 3.10 -3.34
C MET A 58 3.16 1.95 -4.23
N ASP A 59 3.10 0.72 -3.74
CA ASP A 59 3.53 -0.47 -4.50
C ASP A 59 2.61 -0.69 -5.71
N ALA A 60 1.30 -0.48 -5.54
CA ALA A 60 0.34 -0.53 -6.64
C ALA A 60 0.64 0.51 -7.72
N LEU A 61 0.90 1.77 -7.32
CA LEU A 61 1.23 2.86 -8.24
C LEU A 61 2.53 2.58 -9.01
N MET A 62 3.55 2.07 -8.34
CA MET A 62 4.81 1.68 -8.99
C MET A 62 4.61 0.53 -9.99
N ALA A 63 3.84 -0.49 -9.63
CA ALA A 63 3.53 -1.61 -10.51
C ALA A 63 2.69 -1.17 -11.73
N MET A 64 1.76 -0.23 -11.56
CA MET A 64 1.02 0.39 -12.67
C MET A 64 1.96 1.14 -13.62
N LYS A 65 2.89 1.92 -13.10
CA LYS A 65 3.89 2.64 -13.92
C LYS A 65 4.76 1.66 -14.70
N GLU A 66 5.27 0.62 -14.07
CA GLU A 66 6.14 -0.38 -14.70
C GLU A 66 5.41 -1.15 -15.81
N THR A 67 4.15 -1.50 -15.58
CA THR A 67 3.35 -2.27 -16.54
C THR A 67 2.67 -1.42 -17.61
N ASN A 68 2.57 -0.09 -17.39
CA ASN A 68 1.72 0.82 -18.14
C ASN A 68 0.23 0.38 -18.16
N LEU A 69 -0.19 -0.41 -17.17
CA LEU A 69 -1.58 -0.84 -16.99
C LEU A 69 -2.29 0.12 -16.04
N LYS A 70 -3.61 0.26 -16.23
CA LYS A 70 -4.47 1.09 -15.38
C LYS A 70 -5.40 0.20 -14.60
N ILE A 71 -5.26 0.20 -13.29
CA ILE A 71 -6.20 -0.41 -12.36
C ILE A 71 -6.99 0.68 -11.63
N ILE A 72 -8.16 0.32 -11.12
CA ILE A 72 -9.03 1.25 -10.39
C ILE A 72 -8.82 1.03 -8.89
N GLN A 73 -8.44 2.09 -8.19
CA GLN A 73 -8.43 2.09 -6.73
C GLN A 73 -9.87 2.20 -6.21
N LEU A 74 -10.22 1.32 -5.27
CA LEU A 74 -11.51 1.36 -4.59
C LEU A 74 -11.40 2.18 -3.31
N GLU A 75 -12.37 3.07 -3.10
CA GLU A 75 -12.50 3.89 -1.90
C GLU A 75 -13.71 3.45 -1.05
N PRO A 76 -13.62 3.54 0.27
CA PRO A 76 -12.44 3.90 1.07
C PRO A 76 -11.40 2.79 1.11
N ALA A 77 -10.15 3.11 1.49
CA ALA A 77 -9.12 2.11 1.75
C ALA A 77 -9.61 1.08 2.78
N VAL A 78 -9.35 -0.20 2.54
CA VAL A 78 -9.77 -1.29 3.45
C VAL A 78 -9.12 -1.18 4.83
N SER A 79 -7.98 -0.52 4.93
CA SER A 79 -7.32 -0.15 6.18
C SER A 79 -6.20 0.86 5.96
N SER A 80 -5.84 1.55 7.02
CA SER A 80 -4.57 2.25 7.13
C SER A 80 -3.89 1.84 8.43
N PHE A 81 -2.57 1.73 8.40
CA PHE A 81 -1.80 1.34 9.57
C PHE A 81 -0.51 2.16 9.65
N PRO A 82 -0.03 2.49 10.86
CA PRO A 82 1.19 3.24 11.02
C PRO A 82 2.41 2.38 10.66
N LEU A 83 3.39 3.00 10.02
CA LEU A 83 4.70 2.42 9.82
C LEU A 83 5.65 2.95 10.90
N PHE A 84 6.55 2.09 11.37
CA PHE A 84 7.52 2.42 12.41
C PHE A 84 8.94 2.18 11.91
N PHE A 85 9.86 3.02 12.35
CA PHE A 85 11.28 2.77 12.21
C PHE A 85 11.76 1.85 13.33
N TYR A 86 12.52 0.82 12.98
CA TYR A 86 13.08 -0.11 13.95
C TYR A 86 14.59 0.05 13.98
N PHE A 87 15.13 0.15 15.21
CA PHE A 87 16.55 0.30 15.44
C PHE A 87 17.14 -0.96 16.05
N HIS A 88 18.35 -1.30 15.64
CA HIS A 88 19.13 -2.29 16.38
C HIS A 88 19.47 -1.75 17.78
N LYS A 89 19.52 -2.63 18.79
CA LYS A 89 19.75 -2.25 20.21
C LYS A 89 20.97 -1.36 20.40
N LYS A 90 22.04 -1.53 19.62
CA LYS A 90 23.25 -0.71 19.68
C LYS A 90 23.04 0.77 19.32
N ASN A 91 21.92 1.10 18.68
CA ASN A 91 21.60 2.45 18.20
C ASN A 91 20.46 3.09 19.01
N MET A 92 20.16 2.56 20.20
CA MET A 92 19.06 3.08 21.05
C MET A 92 19.21 4.54 21.44
N GLU A 93 20.44 5.02 21.53
CA GLU A 93 20.75 6.42 21.86
C GLU A 93 20.20 7.43 20.86
N TYR A 94 20.00 7.03 19.58
CA TYR A 94 19.49 7.90 18.54
C TYR A 94 17.95 7.96 18.49
N ILE A 95 17.25 7.09 19.22
CA ILE A 95 15.78 7.00 19.16
C ILE A 95 15.10 8.32 19.54
N PRO A 96 15.47 9.01 20.65
CA PRO A 96 14.81 10.25 21.06
C PRO A 96 14.96 11.37 20.03
N GLU A 97 16.13 11.50 19.40
CA GLU A 97 16.40 12.50 18.38
C GLU A 97 15.61 12.20 17.09
N MET A 98 15.59 10.93 16.67
CA MET A 98 14.82 10.51 15.50
C MET A 98 13.31 10.68 15.71
N GLU A 99 12.80 10.31 16.88
CA GLU A 99 11.39 10.48 17.22
C GLU A 99 10.98 11.95 17.12
N LYS A 100 11.78 12.83 17.73
CA LYS A 100 11.55 14.28 17.64
C LYS A 100 11.58 14.77 16.19
N SER A 101 12.58 14.36 15.42
CA SER A 101 12.71 14.76 14.01
C SER A 101 11.51 14.33 13.17
N ILE A 102 10.99 13.12 13.39
CA ILE A 102 9.80 12.62 12.71
C ILE A 102 8.56 13.43 13.12
N GLN A 103 8.39 13.70 14.42
CA GLN A 103 7.29 14.51 14.92
C GLN A 103 7.32 15.94 14.32
N ASP A 104 8.49 16.57 14.27
CA ASP A 104 8.68 17.90 13.68
C ASP A 104 8.37 17.89 12.16
N MET A 105 8.80 16.86 11.45
CA MET A 105 8.48 16.69 10.00
C MET A 105 6.98 16.54 9.76
N VAL A 106 6.28 15.79 10.60
CA VAL A 106 4.82 15.61 10.50
C VAL A 106 4.11 16.92 10.85
N ALA A 107 4.48 17.56 11.96
CA ALA A 107 3.85 18.79 12.41
C ALA A 107 4.05 19.96 11.45
N SER A 108 5.22 20.07 10.83
CA SER A 108 5.52 21.11 9.81
C SER A 108 4.92 20.86 8.44
N GLY A 109 4.32 19.69 8.19
CA GLY A 109 3.84 19.28 6.87
C GLY A 109 4.93 18.79 5.91
N ARG A 110 6.20 18.79 6.33
CA ARG A 110 7.33 18.38 5.51
C ARG A 110 7.22 16.92 5.02
N SER A 111 6.65 16.05 5.83
CA SER A 111 6.37 14.66 5.45
C SER A 111 5.45 14.57 4.23
N LYS A 112 4.38 15.36 4.20
CA LYS A 112 3.45 15.44 3.06
C LYS A 112 4.11 16.05 1.81
N GLU A 113 4.95 17.05 1.97
CA GLU A 113 5.70 17.64 0.84
C GLU A 113 6.62 16.62 0.20
N ILE A 114 7.36 15.84 1.00
CA ILE A 114 8.24 14.78 0.49
C ILE A 114 7.43 13.71 -0.25
N GLN A 115 6.32 13.26 0.34
CA GLN A 115 5.42 12.31 -0.30
C GLN A 115 4.92 12.82 -1.67
N SER A 116 4.39 14.05 -1.70
CA SER A 116 3.90 14.67 -2.94
C SER A 116 5.01 14.85 -3.98
N TYR A 117 6.20 15.24 -3.55
CA TYR A 117 7.36 15.36 -4.44
C TYR A 117 7.75 14.00 -5.05
N MET A 118 7.78 12.94 -4.24
CA MET A 118 8.12 11.59 -4.72
C MET A 118 7.06 11.07 -5.69
N LEU A 119 5.77 11.23 -5.37
CA LEU A 119 4.68 10.86 -6.28
C LEU A 119 4.81 11.58 -7.63
N LYS A 120 5.02 12.89 -7.62
CA LYS A 120 5.16 13.67 -8.84
C LYS A 120 6.40 13.30 -9.65
N LYS A 121 7.54 13.14 -8.98
CA LYS A 121 8.84 12.87 -9.63
C LYS A 121 8.94 11.43 -10.14
N GLU A 122 8.58 10.47 -9.31
CA GLU A 122 8.80 9.05 -9.60
C GLU A 122 7.65 8.43 -10.40
N LEU A 123 6.43 8.90 -10.17
CA LEU A 123 5.23 8.29 -10.77
C LEU A 123 4.59 9.17 -11.86
N GLU A 124 5.04 10.43 -12.02
CA GLU A 124 4.42 11.42 -12.92
C GLU A 124 2.90 11.59 -12.66
N ILE A 125 2.51 11.36 -11.42
CA ILE A 125 1.12 11.48 -10.98
C ILE A 125 0.97 12.80 -10.23
N GLU A 126 -0.01 13.63 -10.62
CA GLU A 126 -0.40 14.77 -9.82
C GLU A 126 -1.04 14.28 -8.52
N PRO A 127 -0.57 14.74 -7.33
CA PRO A 127 -1.20 14.37 -6.08
C PRO A 127 -2.66 14.83 -6.09
N SER A 128 -3.59 13.89 -5.90
CA SER A 128 -4.96 14.26 -5.58
C SER A 128 -4.94 14.97 -4.22
N ILE A 129 -5.13 16.28 -4.26
CA ILE A 129 -5.26 17.12 -3.07
C ILE A 129 -6.60 16.76 -2.41
N GLN A 130 -6.55 15.98 -1.38
CA GLN A 130 -7.61 15.84 -0.40
C GLN A 130 -7.19 16.50 0.91
#